data_cc5397056d0b5b7b53a9a151c1d65a14
#
_entry.id   cc5397056d0b5b7b53a9a151c1d65a14
#
_cell.length_a   1.000
_cell.length_b   1.000
_cell.length_c   1.000
_cell.angle_alpha   90.00
_cell.angle_beta   90.00
_cell.angle_gamma   90.00
#
_symmetry.space_group_name_H-M   'P 1'
#
loop_
_entity.id
_entity.type
_entity.pdbx_description
1 polymer ?
#
loop_
_entity_poly.entity_id
_entity_poly.type
_entity_poly.pdbx_seq_one_letter_code
_entity_poly.pdbx_strand_id
1 'polypeptide(L)'
;MKLPIKFAFASIFLFLAAGCATPRIVRNIVEPAIPSYHQDINGVPMRRVAVLPIDFDQQTESTPNELDLVFHAELTKTSAFEVIPISREELHAHFGIPQLSSVEIIPSDLLVRLVQDYGVDGVLFTDVTHYFPYRPIAIGVRCKLVDAHTGVQRWVFDHLFDSGAPQVAIAAKQFAVDQESEQSPIATDGADILDSPTQFGKYVAHETYRSLLGI
;
A
#
# COMPACT_ATOMS: atom_id res chain seq x y z
N MET A 1 -12.10 -25.30 -90.60
CA MET A 1 -12.65 -26.37 -89.75
C MET A 1 -12.36 -26.04 -88.30
N LYS A 2 -13.38 -26.00 -87.45
CA LYS A 2 -13.55 -25.20 -86.26
C LYS A 2 -12.74 -25.72 -85.06
N LEU A 3 -11.94 -24.82 -84.44
CA LEU A 3 -11.46 -24.97 -83.07
C LEU A 3 -12.55 -24.56 -82.08
N PRO A 4 -12.59 -25.13 -80.85
CA PRO A 4 -13.10 -24.39 -79.72
C PRO A 4 -12.01 -24.25 -78.64
N ILE A 5 -11.75 -23.02 -78.31
CA ILE A 5 -10.93 -22.57 -77.18
C ILE A 5 -11.72 -22.81 -75.89
N LYS A 6 -11.20 -23.60 -75.00
CA LYS A 6 -11.73 -23.73 -73.64
C LYS A 6 -10.98 -22.77 -72.74
N PHE A 7 -11.67 -21.72 -72.30
CA PHE A 7 -11.22 -20.86 -71.25
C PHE A 7 -11.35 -21.58 -69.91
N ALA A 8 -10.24 -21.81 -69.26
CA ALA A 8 -10.19 -22.24 -67.88
C ALA A 8 -10.09 -20.98 -66.97
N PHE A 9 -11.17 -20.69 -66.29
CA PHE A 9 -11.18 -19.68 -65.20
C PHE A 9 -10.55 -20.30 -63.97
N ALA A 10 -9.29 -19.91 -63.68
CA ALA A 10 -8.63 -20.18 -62.41
C ALA A 10 -9.07 -19.09 -61.42
N SER A 11 -10.02 -19.42 -60.55
CA SER A 11 -10.45 -18.57 -59.42
C SER A 11 -9.39 -18.60 -58.34
N ILE A 12 -8.60 -17.53 -58.26
CA ILE A 12 -7.64 -17.33 -57.15
C ILE A 12 -8.46 -16.80 -55.97
N PHE A 13 -8.72 -17.68 -54.99
CA PHE A 13 -9.25 -17.32 -53.68
C PHE A 13 -8.12 -16.77 -52.82
N LEU A 14 -8.00 -15.46 -52.81
CA LEU A 14 -7.08 -14.75 -51.90
C LEU A 14 -7.70 -14.70 -50.51
N PHE A 15 -7.31 -15.61 -49.63
CA PHE A 15 -7.63 -15.60 -48.20
C PHE A 15 -6.88 -14.43 -47.55
N LEU A 16 -7.57 -13.29 -47.34
CA LEU A 16 -7.12 -12.26 -46.41
C LEU A 16 -7.28 -12.80 -44.98
N ALA A 17 -6.22 -13.37 -44.43
CA ALA A 17 -6.11 -13.60 -43.00
C ALA A 17 -5.96 -12.24 -42.29
N ALA A 18 -7.08 -11.63 -41.93
CA ALA A 18 -7.07 -10.50 -40.99
C ALA A 18 -6.68 -11.03 -39.62
N GLY A 19 -5.37 -11.05 -39.34
CA GLY A 19 -4.86 -11.30 -38.01
C GLY A 19 -5.32 -10.16 -37.11
N CYS A 20 -6.28 -10.44 -36.21
CA CYS A 20 -6.58 -9.58 -35.08
C CYS A 20 -5.31 -9.52 -34.19
N ALA A 21 -4.47 -8.53 -34.42
CA ALA A 21 -3.44 -8.16 -33.47
C ALA A 21 -4.15 -7.59 -32.25
N THR A 22 -4.35 -8.42 -31.23
CA THR A 22 -4.74 -7.92 -29.90
C THR A 22 -3.64 -6.96 -29.44
N PRO A 23 -3.97 -5.71 -29.09
CA PRO A 23 -2.99 -4.80 -28.56
C PRO A 23 -2.43 -5.43 -27.28
N ARG A 24 -1.16 -5.79 -27.30
CA ARG A 24 -0.43 -6.19 -26.11
C ARG A 24 -0.32 -4.93 -25.28
N ILE A 25 -1.15 -4.82 -24.23
CA ILE A 25 -0.99 -3.77 -23.22
C ILE A 25 0.37 -4.03 -22.59
N VAL A 26 1.36 -3.27 -23.04
CA VAL A 26 2.64 -3.19 -22.34
C VAL A 26 2.31 -2.47 -21.04
N ARG A 27 2.17 -3.22 -19.96
CA ARG A 27 2.17 -2.64 -18.63
C ARG A 27 3.52 -1.96 -18.45
N ASN A 28 3.54 -0.66 -18.62
CA ASN A 28 4.64 0.13 -18.12
C ASN A 28 4.56 0.03 -16.60
N ILE A 29 5.31 -0.88 -16.02
CA ILE A 29 5.55 -0.91 -14.59
C ILE A 29 6.35 0.35 -14.33
N VAL A 30 5.64 1.43 -13.96
CA VAL A 30 6.27 2.61 -13.42
C VAL A 30 6.67 2.21 -12.00
N GLU A 31 7.93 1.89 -11.84
CA GLU A 31 8.49 1.66 -10.51
C GLU A 31 8.23 2.95 -9.70
N PRO A 32 7.49 2.89 -8.58
CA PRO A 32 7.29 4.06 -7.75
C PRO A 32 8.65 4.57 -7.30
N ALA A 33 8.79 5.89 -7.15
CA ALA A 33 10.00 6.47 -6.59
C ALA A 33 10.32 5.73 -5.29
N ILE A 34 11.50 5.11 -5.22
CA ILE A 34 11.88 4.22 -4.11
C ILE A 34 11.78 5.04 -2.82
N PRO A 35 10.84 4.73 -1.93
CA PRO A 35 10.76 5.42 -0.64
C PRO A 35 12.01 5.13 0.17
N SER A 36 12.40 6.08 1.02
CA SER A 36 13.49 5.86 1.97
C SER A 36 13.06 4.83 3.00
N TYR A 37 13.54 3.59 2.87
CA TYR A 37 13.31 2.58 3.89
C TYR A 37 14.64 1.91 4.29
N HIS A 38 14.68 1.43 5.52
CA HIS A 38 15.76 0.61 6.06
C HIS A 38 15.17 -0.61 6.72
N GLN A 39 15.71 -1.79 6.40
CA GLN A 39 15.27 -3.07 6.98
C GLN A 39 16.49 -3.84 7.51
N ASP A 40 16.43 -4.27 8.77
CA ASP A 40 17.38 -5.22 9.32
C ASP A 40 16.96 -6.66 8.98
N ILE A 41 17.51 -7.19 7.89
CA ILE A 41 17.24 -8.54 7.40
C ILE A 41 17.88 -9.66 8.24
N ASN A 42 18.81 -9.33 9.14
CA ASN A 42 19.55 -10.32 9.95
C ASN A 42 18.87 -10.60 11.30
N GLY A 43 17.77 -9.93 11.56
CA GLY A 43 17.08 -10.06 12.84
C GLY A 43 16.24 -11.33 12.97
N VAL A 44 15.90 -11.67 14.22
CA VAL A 44 14.96 -12.76 14.52
C VAL A 44 13.60 -12.43 13.91
N PRO A 45 12.94 -13.37 13.20
CA PRO A 45 11.60 -13.14 12.67
C PRO A 45 10.62 -12.82 13.78
N MET A 46 9.86 -11.73 13.59
CA MET A 46 8.79 -11.36 14.50
C MET A 46 7.54 -12.15 14.12
N ARG A 47 6.87 -12.73 15.12
CA ARG A 47 5.62 -13.48 14.91
C ARG A 47 4.40 -12.66 15.24
N ARG A 48 4.49 -11.80 16.26
CA ARG A 48 3.40 -10.99 16.79
C ARG A 48 3.86 -9.55 16.94
N VAL A 49 3.13 -8.62 16.36
CA VAL A 49 3.49 -7.20 16.39
C VAL A 49 2.31 -6.39 16.91
N ALA A 50 2.55 -5.63 17.98
CA ALA A 50 1.61 -4.61 18.43
C ALA A 50 1.61 -3.45 17.44
N VAL A 51 0.44 -3.06 16.96
CA VAL A 51 0.28 -1.92 16.05
C VAL A 51 -0.39 -0.81 16.84
N LEU A 52 0.35 0.27 17.06
CA LEU A 52 -0.16 1.43 17.77
C LEU A 52 -1.08 2.27 16.87
N PRO A 53 -2.01 3.03 17.46
CA PRO A 53 -2.82 3.99 16.73
C PRO A 53 -1.93 4.97 15.95
N ILE A 54 -2.37 5.34 14.75
CA ILE A 54 -1.66 6.32 13.92
C ILE A 54 -1.55 7.63 14.67
N ASP A 55 -0.34 8.19 14.72
CA ASP A 55 -0.11 9.55 15.18
C ASP A 55 -0.35 10.53 14.03
N PHE A 56 -1.10 11.58 14.32
CA PHE A 56 -1.35 12.68 13.38
C PHE A 56 -0.72 13.94 13.92
N ASP A 57 0.11 14.60 13.13
CA ASP A 57 0.56 15.94 13.45
C ASP A 57 -0.67 16.86 13.64
N GLN A 58 -0.69 17.57 14.75
CA GLN A 58 -1.84 18.17 15.43
C GLN A 58 -2.78 19.10 14.62
N GLN A 59 -2.64 19.20 13.32
CA GLN A 59 -3.40 20.15 12.51
C GLN A 59 -4.58 19.55 11.74
N THR A 60 -4.86 18.26 11.87
CA THR A 60 -5.92 17.60 11.10
C THR A 60 -7.05 17.14 12.00
N GLU A 61 -8.11 17.95 12.10
CA GLU A 61 -9.28 17.68 12.97
C GLU A 61 -10.21 16.55 12.49
N SER A 62 -9.98 15.96 11.32
CA SER A 62 -10.93 14.98 10.76
C SER A 62 -10.22 13.82 10.07
N THR A 63 -10.51 12.65 10.55
CA THR A 63 -10.32 11.31 9.95
C THR A 63 -9.21 10.41 10.51
N PRO A 64 -8.78 10.48 11.77
CA PRO A 64 -7.81 9.51 12.32
C PRO A 64 -8.30 8.06 12.20
N ASN A 65 -9.56 7.82 12.58
CA ASN A 65 -10.09 6.45 12.66
C ASN A 65 -10.22 5.72 11.33
N GLU A 66 -10.51 6.42 10.21
CA GLU A 66 -10.62 5.79 8.90
C GLU A 66 -9.27 5.32 8.38
N LEU A 67 -8.21 6.12 8.56
CA LEU A 67 -6.87 5.74 8.15
C LEU A 67 -6.32 4.62 9.05
N ASP A 68 -6.58 4.63 10.38
CA ASP A 68 -6.23 3.50 11.25
C ASP A 68 -6.78 2.18 10.70
N LEU A 69 -8.07 2.16 10.33
CA LEU A 69 -8.71 0.97 9.77
C LEU A 69 -8.09 0.54 8.43
N VAL A 70 -7.81 1.50 7.56
CA VAL A 70 -7.22 1.26 6.24
C VAL A 70 -5.82 0.68 6.37
N PHE A 71 -4.97 1.30 7.16
CA PHE A 71 -3.60 0.85 7.39
C PHE A 71 -3.55 -0.52 8.06
N HIS A 72 -4.39 -0.73 9.08
CA HIS A 72 -4.51 -2.02 9.73
C HIS A 72 -4.94 -3.13 8.74
N ALA A 73 -5.91 -2.86 7.88
CA ALA A 73 -6.37 -3.83 6.88
C ALA A 73 -5.28 -4.17 5.86
N GLU A 74 -4.57 -3.18 5.33
CA GLU A 74 -3.48 -3.40 4.37
C GLU A 74 -2.28 -4.13 5.01
N LEU A 75 -1.93 -3.80 6.26
CA LEU A 75 -0.90 -4.52 6.99
C LEU A 75 -1.27 -6.01 7.18
N THR A 76 -2.50 -6.28 7.57
CA THR A 76 -2.98 -7.65 7.78
C THR A 76 -2.90 -8.50 6.50
N LYS A 77 -3.15 -7.91 5.33
CA LYS A 77 -3.03 -8.59 4.03
C LYS A 77 -1.60 -9.06 3.73
N THR A 78 -0.58 -8.41 4.29
CA THR A 78 0.82 -8.79 4.06
C THR A 78 1.15 -10.16 4.64
N SER A 79 0.43 -10.59 5.67
CA SER A 79 0.69 -11.84 6.42
C SER A 79 2.14 -11.94 6.92
N ALA A 80 2.84 -10.82 7.10
CA ALA A 80 4.22 -10.78 7.56
C ALA A 80 4.36 -11.29 9.01
N PHE A 81 3.34 -11.03 9.82
CA PHE A 81 3.22 -11.41 11.24
C PHE A 81 1.76 -11.34 11.69
N GLU A 82 1.47 -11.85 12.87
CA GLU A 82 0.18 -11.67 13.54
C GLU A 82 0.08 -10.21 14.02
N VAL A 83 -0.93 -9.48 13.55
CA VAL A 83 -1.18 -8.08 13.89
C VAL A 83 -2.02 -7.99 15.15
N ILE A 84 -1.51 -7.34 16.19
CA ILE A 84 -2.18 -7.08 17.46
C ILE A 84 -2.51 -5.60 17.53
N PRO A 85 -3.72 -5.17 17.17
CA PRO A 85 -4.08 -3.75 17.22
C PRO A 85 -4.21 -3.31 18.68
N ILE A 86 -3.60 -2.17 19.00
CA ILE A 86 -3.77 -1.49 20.28
C ILE A 86 -4.66 -0.27 20.03
N SER A 87 -5.80 -0.19 20.73
CA SER A 87 -6.70 0.95 20.56
C SER A 87 -6.18 2.20 21.26
N ARG A 88 -6.71 3.37 20.87
CA ARG A 88 -6.41 4.65 21.54
C ARG A 88 -6.82 4.63 22.99
N GLU A 89 -7.94 3.97 23.30
CA GLU A 89 -8.48 3.81 24.66
C GLU A 89 -7.55 2.95 25.51
N GLU A 90 -7.06 1.82 24.96
CA GLU A 90 -6.12 0.94 25.66
C GLU A 90 -4.79 1.66 25.92
N LEU A 91 -4.23 2.33 24.90
CA LEU A 91 -2.99 3.06 25.03
C LEU A 91 -3.13 4.19 26.08
N HIS A 92 -4.25 4.89 26.07
CA HIS A 92 -4.55 5.93 27.08
C HIS A 92 -4.72 5.33 28.48
N ALA A 93 -5.42 4.22 28.61
CA ALA A 93 -5.64 3.56 29.91
C ALA A 93 -4.34 3.05 30.55
N HIS A 94 -3.41 2.56 29.74
CA HIS A 94 -2.15 2.00 30.24
C HIS A 94 -1.04 3.04 30.43
N PHE A 95 -0.98 4.06 29.54
CA PHE A 95 0.15 5.00 29.48
C PHE A 95 -0.26 6.47 29.59
N GLY A 96 -1.57 6.78 29.66
CA GLY A 96 -2.08 8.15 29.75
C GLY A 96 -2.01 8.94 28.43
N ILE A 97 -1.64 8.28 27.32
CA ILE A 97 -1.50 8.88 25.98
C ILE A 97 -2.37 8.11 24.99
N PRO A 98 -3.14 8.76 24.10
CA PRO A 98 -4.01 8.09 23.14
C PRO A 98 -3.28 7.66 21.86
N GLN A 99 -2.10 8.20 21.61
CA GLN A 99 -1.24 7.92 20.45
C GLN A 99 0.21 8.23 20.81
N LEU A 100 1.15 7.74 20.02
CA LEU A 100 2.59 7.95 20.24
C LEU A 100 3.29 8.02 18.89
N SER A 101 3.96 9.13 18.61
CA SER A 101 4.73 9.31 17.39
C SER A 101 5.99 8.45 17.38
N SER A 102 6.38 8.01 16.20
CA SER A 102 7.61 7.24 15.98
C SER A 102 8.88 8.01 16.34
N VAL A 103 8.83 9.33 16.44
CA VAL A 103 9.96 10.20 16.76
C VAL A 103 9.96 10.66 18.23
N GLU A 104 8.91 10.39 18.97
CA GLU A 104 8.85 10.70 20.38
C GLU A 104 9.68 9.73 21.22
N ILE A 105 9.96 10.16 22.47
CA ILE A 105 10.63 9.30 23.43
C ILE A 105 9.65 8.22 23.88
N ILE A 106 9.99 6.97 23.59
CA ILE A 106 9.19 5.83 24.00
C ILE A 106 9.22 5.74 25.54
N PRO A 107 8.04 5.71 26.22
CA PRO A 107 7.99 5.47 27.66
C PRO A 107 8.75 4.19 28.03
N SER A 108 9.57 4.26 29.08
CA SER A 108 10.52 3.19 29.44
C SER A 108 9.86 1.84 29.72
N ASP A 109 8.58 1.84 30.10
CA ASP A 109 7.80 0.65 30.43
C ASP A 109 6.86 0.20 29.29
N LEU A 110 6.71 0.99 28.19
CA LEU A 110 5.82 0.68 27.09
C LEU A 110 6.13 -0.69 26.48
N LEU A 111 7.36 -0.90 26.03
CA LEU A 111 7.76 -2.15 25.38
C LEU A 111 7.60 -3.33 26.33
N VAL A 112 8.01 -3.16 27.58
CA VAL A 112 7.93 -4.22 28.61
C VAL A 112 6.48 -4.62 28.86
N ARG A 113 5.57 -3.66 29.01
CA ARG A 113 4.14 -3.94 29.22
C ARG A 113 3.51 -4.58 28.00
N LEU A 114 3.78 -4.09 26.79
CA LEU A 114 3.24 -4.71 25.57
C LEU A 114 3.69 -6.16 25.42
N VAL A 115 4.94 -6.48 25.77
CA VAL A 115 5.40 -7.87 25.81
C VAL A 115 4.66 -8.68 26.87
N GLN A 116 4.49 -8.14 28.09
CA GLN A 116 3.83 -8.84 29.20
C GLN A 116 2.34 -9.08 28.94
N ASP A 117 1.64 -8.08 28.46
CA ASP A 117 0.17 -8.10 28.35
C ASP A 117 -0.30 -8.78 27.05
N TYR A 118 0.45 -8.62 25.96
CA TYR A 118 0.05 -9.11 24.62
C TYR A 118 1.00 -10.17 24.02
N GLY A 119 2.16 -10.42 24.63
CA GLY A 119 3.13 -11.41 24.13
C GLY A 119 3.67 -11.07 22.75
N VAL A 120 3.97 -9.81 22.49
CA VAL A 120 4.43 -9.34 21.18
C VAL A 120 5.96 -9.36 21.07
N ASP A 121 6.46 -9.57 19.86
CA ASP A 121 7.88 -9.55 19.53
C ASP A 121 8.32 -8.17 19.05
N GLY A 122 7.37 -7.39 18.48
CA GLY A 122 7.64 -6.06 17.95
C GLY A 122 6.50 -5.08 18.17
N VAL A 123 6.82 -3.80 17.97
CA VAL A 123 5.86 -2.69 18.05
C VAL A 123 6.01 -1.84 16.80
N LEU A 124 4.89 -1.62 16.10
CA LEU A 124 4.80 -0.77 14.92
C LEU A 124 4.21 0.58 15.30
N PHE A 125 4.96 1.62 15.03
CA PHE A 125 4.58 3.02 15.10
C PHE A 125 4.28 3.51 13.69
N THR A 126 3.23 4.31 13.53
CA THR A 126 2.87 4.95 12.25
C THR A 126 2.50 6.39 12.49
N ASP A 127 3.16 7.31 11.81
CA ASP A 127 2.84 8.73 11.82
C ASP A 127 2.31 9.13 10.44
N VAL A 128 1.23 9.91 10.40
CA VAL A 128 0.84 10.68 9.22
C VAL A 128 1.47 12.06 9.36
N THR A 129 2.58 12.26 8.65
CA THR A 129 3.39 13.48 8.70
C THR A 129 2.84 14.62 7.85
N HIS A 130 1.99 14.28 6.89
CA HIS A 130 1.30 15.23 6.02
C HIS A 130 -0.04 14.65 5.58
N TYR A 131 -1.11 15.45 5.62
CA TYR A 131 -2.42 15.04 5.15
C TYR A 131 -3.13 16.18 4.44
N PHE A 132 -3.29 16.04 3.13
CA PHE A 132 -4.04 16.97 2.30
C PHE A 132 -5.10 16.19 1.51
N PRO A 133 -6.38 16.22 1.96
CA PRO A 133 -7.43 15.36 1.42
C PRO A 133 -8.06 15.86 0.12
N TYR A 134 -7.63 17.00 -0.39
CA TYR A 134 -8.17 17.61 -1.61
C TYR A 134 -7.22 17.38 -2.80
N ARG A 135 -7.74 17.44 -4.02
CA ARG A 135 -6.90 17.31 -5.23
C ARG A 135 -5.89 18.45 -5.39
N PRO A 136 -4.61 18.12 -5.63
CA PRO A 136 -4.02 16.79 -5.58
C PRO A 136 -3.92 16.27 -4.14
N ILE A 137 -4.40 15.04 -3.90
CA ILE A 137 -4.34 14.43 -2.56
C ILE A 137 -2.88 14.12 -2.24
N ALA A 138 -2.44 14.48 -1.03
CA ALA A 138 -1.10 14.16 -0.56
C ALA A 138 -1.14 13.57 0.86
N ILE A 139 -0.45 12.44 1.04
CA ILE A 139 -0.34 11.75 2.33
C ILE A 139 1.14 11.44 2.58
N GLY A 140 1.71 12.01 3.62
CA GLY A 140 3.04 11.69 4.12
C GLY A 140 2.94 10.65 5.24
N VAL A 141 3.75 9.61 5.17
CA VAL A 141 3.74 8.52 6.15
C VAL A 141 5.16 8.23 6.62
N ARG A 142 5.30 8.10 7.94
CA ARG A 142 6.50 7.58 8.58
C ARG A 142 6.11 6.37 9.41
N CYS A 143 6.83 5.26 9.22
CA CYS A 143 6.65 4.06 10.02
C CYS A 143 7.96 3.62 10.66
N LYS A 144 7.86 3.02 11.85
CA LYS A 144 8.97 2.43 12.57
C LYS A 144 8.53 1.13 13.23
N LEU A 145 9.18 0.02 12.87
CA LEU A 145 9.04 -1.26 13.55
C LEU A 145 10.21 -1.47 14.48
N VAL A 146 9.92 -1.67 15.75
CA VAL A 146 10.90 -1.82 16.82
C VAL A 146 10.76 -3.22 17.42
N ASP A 147 11.87 -3.87 17.67
CA ASP A 147 11.93 -5.11 18.45
C ASP A 147 11.55 -4.80 19.92
N ALA A 148 10.50 -5.45 20.41
CA ALA A 148 9.94 -5.14 21.73
C ALA A 148 10.85 -5.58 22.89
N HIS A 149 11.77 -6.53 22.67
CA HIS A 149 12.68 -7.04 23.69
C HIS A 149 13.99 -6.26 23.77
N THR A 150 14.47 -5.77 22.62
CA THR A 150 15.79 -5.13 22.51
C THR A 150 15.72 -3.62 22.28
N GLY A 151 14.58 -3.09 21.83
CA GLY A 151 14.42 -1.70 21.44
C GLY A 151 15.09 -1.35 20.10
N VAL A 152 15.63 -2.34 19.39
CA VAL A 152 16.33 -2.12 18.12
C VAL A 152 15.32 -1.89 17.00
N GLN A 153 15.59 -0.90 16.16
CA GLN A 153 14.78 -0.64 14.96
C GLN A 153 15.03 -1.73 13.92
N ARG A 154 13.94 -2.36 13.46
CA ARG A 154 13.98 -3.46 12.49
C ARG A 154 13.61 -3.01 11.09
N TRP A 155 12.72 -2.04 10.98
CA TRP A 155 12.31 -1.43 9.74
C TRP A 155 11.89 0.02 9.98
N VAL A 156 12.24 0.87 9.06
CA VAL A 156 11.87 2.30 9.03
C VAL A 156 11.46 2.66 7.61
N PHE A 157 10.41 3.43 7.50
CA PHE A 157 9.90 3.96 6.23
C PHE A 157 9.55 5.44 6.41
N ASP A 158 9.83 6.27 5.41
CA ASP A 158 9.43 7.69 5.39
C ASP A 158 9.22 8.12 3.93
N HIS A 159 7.99 8.50 3.57
CA HIS A 159 7.69 8.95 2.22
C HIS A 159 6.45 9.85 2.16
N LEU A 160 6.46 10.80 1.21
CA LEU A 160 5.31 11.62 0.84
C LEU A 160 4.74 11.13 -0.50
N PHE A 161 3.50 10.66 -0.47
CA PHE A 161 2.73 10.30 -1.65
C PHE A 161 1.90 11.51 -2.09
N ASP A 162 2.23 12.08 -3.24
CA ASP A 162 1.51 13.21 -3.84
C ASP A 162 0.85 12.76 -5.15
N SER A 163 -0.48 12.75 -5.20
CA SER A 163 -1.24 12.39 -6.39
C SER A 163 -1.07 13.39 -7.56
N GLY A 164 -0.49 14.56 -7.31
CA GLY A 164 -0.06 15.50 -8.34
C GLY A 164 1.19 15.04 -9.09
N ALA A 165 1.99 14.15 -8.51
CA ALA A 165 3.13 13.55 -9.18
C ALA A 165 2.66 12.46 -10.16
N PRO A 166 3.01 12.53 -11.47
CA PRO A 166 2.50 11.60 -12.47
C PRO A 166 2.76 10.12 -12.14
N GLN A 167 3.92 9.80 -11.56
CA GLN A 167 4.30 8.43 -11.19
C GLN A 167 3.36 7.89 -10.11
N VAL A 168 3.09 8.68 -9.07
CA VAL A 168 2.18 8.33 -7.98
C VAL A 168 0.75 8.15 -8.50
N ALA A 169 0.28 9.09 -9.34
CA ALA A 169 -1.05 9.01 -9.92
C ALA A 169 -1.25 7.75 -10.79
N ILE A 170 -0.25 7.38 -11.60
CA ILE A 170 -0.29 6.19 -12.44
C ILE A 170 -0.28 4.92 -11.57
N ALA A 171 0.59 4.85 -10.58
CA ALA A 171 0.70 3.71 -9.67
C ALA A 171 -0.59 3.53 -8.84
N ALA A 172 -1.16 4.61 -8.32
CA ALA A 172 -2.42 4.56 -7.58
C ALA A 172 -3.58 4.05 -8.44
N LYS A 173 -3.72 4.52 -9.69
CA LYS A 173 -4.73 4.02 -10.62
C LYS A 173 -4.53 2.54 -10.94
N GLN A 174 -3.29 2.11 -11.17
CA GLN A 174 -3.00 0.69 -11.42
C GLN A 174 -3.38 -0.16 -10.22
N PHE A 175 -3.05 0.26 -9.01
CA PHE A 175 -3.46 -0.39 -7.77
C PHE A 175 -4.99 -0.53 -7.69
N ALA A 176 -5.76 0.53 -8.00
CA ALA A 176 -7.21 0.47 -7.99
C ALA A 176 -7.76 -0.55 -8.99
N VAL A 177 -7.24 -0.56 -10.22
CA VAL A 177 -7.63 -1.53 -11.26
C VAL A 177 -7.32 -2.97 -10.85
N ASP A 178 -6.17 -3.21 -10.24
CA ASP A 178 -5.77 -4.54 -9.79
C ASP A 178 -6.69 -5.03 -8.63
N GLN A 179 -7.05 -4.17 -7.68
CA GLN A 179 -7.99 -4.48 -6.60
C GLN A 179 -9.41 -4.77 -7.10
N GLU A 180 -9.91 -4.00 -8.08
CA GLU A 180 -11.24 -4.19 -8.65
C GLU A 180 -11.32 -5.45 -9.50
N SER A 181 -10.26 -5.79 -10.25
CA SER A 181 -10.20 -6.99 -11.07
C SER A 181 -10.30 -8.28 -10.25
N GLU A 182 -9.90 -8.25 -8.98
CA GLU A 182 -10.07 -9.35 -8.04
C GLU A 182 -11.52 -9.48 -7.55
N GLN A 183 -12.30 -8.40 -7.54
CA GLN A 183 -13.65 -8.34 -6.98
C GLN A 183 -14.75 -8.30 -8.03
N SER A 184 -14.50 -7.81 -9.24
CA SER A 184 -15.48 -7.66 -10.32
C SER A 184 -14.85 -7.74 -11.71
N PRO A 185 -15.52 -8.40 -12.68
CA PRO A 185 -15.03 -8.44 -14.06
C PRO A 185 -15.27 -7.15 -14.85
N ILE A 186 -15.90 -6.13 -14.28
CA ILE A 186 -16.15 -4.84 -14.93
C ILE A 186 -14.94 -3.95 -14.70
N ALA A 187 -14.14 -3.74 -15.74
CA ALA A 187 -12.96 -2.88 -15.66
C ALA A 187 -13.38 -1.41 -15.52
N THR A 188 -12.89 -0.76 -14.46
CA THR A 188 -12.88 0.69 -14.33
C THR A 188 -11.50 1.22 -14.71
N ASP A 189 -11.36 2.53 -14.90
CA ASP A 189 -10.07 3.15 -15.21
C ASP A 189 -9.25 3.52 -13.95
N GLY A 190 -9.78 3.19 -12.77
CA GLY A 190 -9.15 3.48 -11.48
C GLY A 190 -9.02 4.98 -11.18
N ALA A 191 -9.72 5.85 -11.94
CA ALA A 191 -9.57 7.30 -11.79
C ALA A 191 -10.09 7.81 -10.44
N ASP A 192 -11.10 7.16 -9.88
CA ASP A 192 -11.78 7.57 -8.64
C ASP A 192 -10.86 7.52 -7.41
N ILE A 193 -9.77 6.75 -7.45
CA ILE A 193 -8.81 6.69 -6.35
C ILE A 193 -8.15 8.05 -6.07
N LEU A 194 -8.01 8.90 -7.09
CA LEU A 194 -7.42 10.23 -6.95
C LEU A 194 -8.41 11.28 -6.42
N ASP A 195 -9.69 10.89 -6.25
CA ASP A 195 -10.75 11.74 -5.71
C ASP A 195 -11.18 11.36 -4.29
N SER A 196 -10.74 10.19 -3.83
CA SER A 196 -11.11 9.64 -2.53
C SER A 196 -9.88 9.52 -1.61
N PRO A 197 -9.77 10.34 -0.56
CA PRO A 197 -8.67 10.24 0.40
C PRO A 197 -8.54 8.84 1.03
N THR A 198 -9.68 8.19 1.30
CA THR A 198 -9.70 6.82 1.87
C THR A 198 -9.16 5.79 0.88
N GLN A 199 -9.54 5.86 -0.41
CA GLN A 199 -9.01 4.95 -1.43
C GLN A 199 -7.52 5.22 -1.71
N PHE A 200 -7.14 6.50 -1.78
CA PHE A 200 -5.74 6.87 -1.92
C PHE A 200 -4.93 6.43 -0.69
N GLY A 201 -5.51 6.52 0.52
CA GLY A 201 -4.91 5.98 1.75
C GLY A 201 -4.66 4.47 1.70
N LYS A 202 -5.53 3.68 1.05
CA LYS A 202 -5.29 2.24 0.83
C LYS A 202 -4.05 2.00 -0.06
N TYR A 203 -3.93 2.76 -1.15
CA TYR A 203 -2.74 2.69 -2.00
C TYR A 203 -1.48 3.05 -1.21
N VAL A 204 -1.53 4.14 -0.42
CA VAL A 204 -0.41 4.58 0.42
C VAL A 204 -0.01 3.50 1.43
N ALA A 205 -0.98 2.91 2.14
CA ALA A 205 -0.72 1.83 3.09
C ALA A 205 -0.14 0.58 2.40
N HIS A 206 -0.68 0.21 1.24
CA HIS A 206 -0.18 -0.91 0.44
C HIS A 206 1.29 -0.71 0.06
N GLU A 207 1.65 0.43 -0.54
CA GLU A 207 3.03 0.72 -0.93
C GLU A 207 3.98 0.81 0.27
N THR A 208 3.50 1.39 1.38
CA THR A 208 4.26 1.44 2.63
C THR A 208 4.64 0.04 3.08
N TYR A 209 3.68 -0.87 3.18
CA TYR A 209 3.94 -2.21 3.71
C TYR A 209 4.60 -3.18 2.72
N ARG A 210 4.57 -2.91 1.41
CA ARG A 210 5.40 -3.64 0.45
C ARG A 210 6.88 -3.54 0.80
N SER A 211 7.34 -2.37 1.24
CA SER A 211 8.73 -2.17 1.65
C SER A 211 9.11 -2.98 2.90
N LEU A 212 8.14 -3.31 3.76
CA LEU A 212 8.32 -4.20 4.90
C LEU A 212 8.64 -5.64 4.46
N LEU A 213 8.14 -6.05 3.30
CA LEU A 213 8.39 -7.37 2.70
C LEU A 213 9.69 -7.40 1.86
N GLY A 214 10.34 -6.25 1.65
CA GLY A 214 11.53 -6.13 0.82
C GLY A 214 11.27 -6.27 -0.69
N ILE A 215 10.05 -5.96 -1.13
CA ILE A 215 9.60 -6.05 -2.53
C ILE A 215 9.06 -4.73 -3.03
#